data_d745f775fb185553689400cbe9914af3
#
_entry.id   d745f775fb185553689400cbe9914af3
#
_cell.length_a   1.000
_cell.length_b   1.000
_cell.length_c   1.000
_cell.angle_alpha   90.00
_cell.angle_beta   90.00
_cell.angle_gamma   90.00
#
_symmetry.space_group_name_H-M   'P 1'
#
loop_
_entity.id
_entity.type
_entity.pdbx_description
1 polymer ?
#
loop_
_entity_poly.entity_id
_entity_poly.type
_entity_poly.pdbx_seq_one_letter_code
_entity_poly.pdbx_strand_id
1 'polypeptide(L)'
;MQERTDKTDEQCEAAKKAWDALTDAQKELVSGENADPDYFGRDTGDASKDDPLNQDDIGANEILVVSFGTSFNDSRVADIGGVEKAIAEANPGWSVRRAFTAQIIINHVQARDGEKIDNMDQALERAVDNGVKNLVVQPTHLMHGAEYDELVEAVNEYKDKFDSVTVAEPLLGEVGEDTATVNADKKAVAEAITAEAVKTAEYDSLEAAKEDGVAFVFMGHGTSHTAKISYSQMASQMADLGYDNVFIGTVEGEPEETACESVIEAVKEAGYKKVILRPLMVVAGDHANNDMAGDDDDSWKSQFEASKEFDSVECQIAGLGEIEAIQKLYVHHTKDAIASTGLIVDLAANAEGTTKLADGTYQVKFTTDSSMFHVNEANNGMGELTVKNGKMTIHISLTSKKIVNLYEGLAADAEKDSKNVLQPTSDTVTYSDGSTEEVNGFDVPVPYLDKEFDLALLGTKGTWYDHKVSVASPQ
;
A
#
# COMPACT_ATOMS: atom_id res chain seq x y z
N MET A 1 -20.79 -2.26 -21.06
CA MET A 1 -21.31 -0.91 -20.79
C MET A 1 -20.18 -0.08 -20.20
N GLN A 2 -19.78 0.98 -20.87
CA GLN A 2 -18.65 1.84 -20.45
C GLN A 2 -19.11 3.09 -19.69
N GLU A 3 -20.40 3.35 -19.66
CA GLU A 3 -20.97 4.51 -18.97
C GLU A 3 -22.05 4.07 -17.97
N ARG A 4 -22.25 4.87 -16.92
CA ARG A 4 -23.37 4.72 -16.01
C ARG A 4 -24.54 5.58 -16.46
N THR A 5 -25.74 4.98 -16.47
CA THR A 5 -27.00 5.64 -16.79
C THR A 5 -28.04 5.31 -15.72
N ASP A 6 -29.17 6.00 -15.73
CA ASP A 6 -30.33 5.71 -14.85
C ASP A 6 -30.85 4.26 -14.94
N LYS A 7 -30.46 3.54 -16.00
CA LYS A 7 -30.89 2.15 -16.24
C LYS A 7 -29.83 1.12 -15.90
N THR A 8 -28.63 1.52 -15.52
CA THR A 8 -27.51 0.60 -15.32
C THR A 8 -27.83 -0.45 -14.25
N ASP A 9 -28.40 -0.04 -13.12
CA ASP A 9 -28.76 -0.98 -12.04
C ASP A 9 -29.79 -2.01 -12.50
N GLU A 10 -30.86 -1.55 -13.20
CA GLU A 10 -31.89 -2.45 -13.74
C GLU A 10 -31.30 -3.44 -14.75
N GLN A 11 -30.39 -2.97 -15.60
CA GLN A 11 -29.74 -3.82 -16.62
C GLN A 11 -28.81 -4.83 -15.99
N CYS A 12 -28.01 -4.45 -14.99
CA CYS A 12 -27.13 -5.36 -14.25
C CYS A 12 -27.93 -6.43 -13.50
N GLU A 13 -29.00 -6.05 -12.79
CA GLU A 13 -29.89 -7.00 -12.12
C GLU A 13 -30.56 -7.98 -13.09
N ALA A 14 -30.97 -7.50 -14.26
CA ALA A 14 -31.56 -8.36 -15.29
C ALA A 14 -30.53 -9.33 -15.88
N ALA A 15 -29.30 -8.89 -16.13
CA ALA A 15 -28.21 -9.70 -16.61
C ALA A 15 -27.84 -10.79 -15.60
N LYS A 16 -27.65 -10.42 -14.33
CA LYS A 16 -27.38 -11.38 -13.24
C LYS A 16 -28.48 -12.43 -13.12
N LYS A 17 -29.72 -12.00 -13.09
CA LYS A 17 -30.87 -12.91 -13.00
C LYS A 17 -30.94 -13.86 -14.19
N ALA A 18 -30.62 -13.39 -15.39
CA ALA A 18 -30.60 -14.24 -16.59
C ALA A 18 -29.49 -15.28 -16.53
N TRP A 19 -28.28 -14.87 -16.09
CA TRP A 19 -27.13 -15.75 -15.90
C TRP A 19 -27.39 -16.80 -14.82
N ASP A 20 -27.91 -16.40 -13.65
CA ASP A 20 -28.21 -17.30 -12.54
C ASP A 20 -29.31 -18.33 -12.87
N ALA A 21 -30.17 -18.02 -13.84
CA ALA A 21 -31.20 -18.92 -14.29
C ALA A 21 -30.70 -20.04 -15.24
N LEU A 22 -29.47 -19.89 -15.76
CA LEU A 22 -28.85 -20.92 -16.62
C LEU A 22 -28.35 -22.09 -15.78
N THR A 23 -28.50 -23.30 -16.31
CA THR A 23 -27.81 -24.48 -15.77
C THR A 23 -26.32 -24.44 -16.14
N ASP A 24 -25.48 -25.17 -15.42
CA ASP A 24 -24.04 -25.24 -15.71
C ASP A 24 -23.75 -25.63 -17.15
N ALA A 25 -24.50 -26.64 -17.67
CA ALA A 25 -24.40 -27.06 -19.07
C ALA A 25 -24.81 -25.96 -20.07
N GLN A 26 -25.70 -25.05 -19.70
CA GLN A 26 -26.06 -23.90 -20.54
C GLN A 26 -25.03 -22.80 -20.47
N LYS A 27 -24.44 -22.56 -19.29
CA LYS A 27 -23.35 -21.60 -19.11
C LYS A 27 -22.14 -21.97 -19.97
N GLU A 28 -21.81 -23.26 -20.07
CA GLU A 28 -20.75 -23.76 -20.95
C GLU A 28 -20.98 -23.50 -22.44
N LEU A 29 -22.22 -23.28 -22.86
CA LEU A 29 -22.59 -23.01 -24.25
C LEU A 29 -22.64 -21.52 -24.60
N VAL A 30 -22.49 -20.65 -23.60
CA VAL A 30 -22.44 -19.20 -23.85
C VAL A 30 -21.12 -18.88 -24.53
N SER A 31 -21.19 -18.19 -25.66
CA SER A 31 -20.04 -17.80 -26.47
C SER A 31 -20.21 -16.41 -27.05
N GLY A 32 -19.12 -15.76 -27.37
CA GLY A 32 -19.08 -14.41 -27.93
C GLY A 32 -17.92 -13.63 -27.38
N GLU A 33 -17.72 -12.44 -27.87
CA GLU A 33 -16.63 -11.54 -27.49
C GLU A 33 -16.52 -11.25 -25.96
N ASN A 34 -17.64 -11.29 -25.25
CA ASN A 34 -17.70 -11.06 -23.80
C ASN A 34 -18.23 -12.31 -23.06
N ALA A 35 -17.89 -13.49 -23.51
CA ALA A 35 -18.41 -14.75 -22.98
C ALA A 35 -17.31 -15.74 -22.53
N ASP A 36 -16.10 -15.21 -22.28
CA ASP A 36 -15.01 -16.00 -21.71
C ASP A 36 -15.27 -16.36 -20.21
N PRO A 37 -14.53 -17.31 -19.66
CA PRO A 37 -14.66 -17.72 -18.27
C PRO A 37 -14.41 -16.58 -17.28
N ASP A 38 -13.47 -15.68 -17.58
CA ASP A 38 -13.12 -14.55 -16.73
C ASP A 38 -14.27 -13.55 -16.64
N TYR A 39 -14.93 -13.27 -17.78
CA TYR A 39 -16.07 -12.37 -17.80
C TYR A 39 -17.21 -12.86 -16.90
N PHE A 40 -17.50 -14.15 -16.90
CA PHE A 40 -18.54 -14.74 -16.05
C PHE A 40 -18.02 -15.22 -14.68
N GLY A 41 -16.79 -14.93 -14.32
CA GLY A 41 -16.23 -15.16 -12.98
C GLY A 41 -15.96 -16.61 -12.64
N ARG A 42 -15.85 -17.50 -13.63
CA ARG A 42 -15.58 -18.92 -13.37
C ARG A 42 -14.16 -19.18 -12.88
N ASP A 43 -13.21 -18.36 -13.32
CA ASP A 43 -11.79 -18.47 -13.02
C ASP A 43 -11.23 -17.27 -12.24
N THR A 44 -12.09 -16.36 -11.76
CA THR A 44 -11.69 -15.10 -11.12
C THR A 44 -11.75 -15.11 -9.59
N GLY A 45 -12.18 -16.21 -8.97
CA GLY A 45 -12.24 -16.36 -7.53
C GLY A 45 -13.61 -16.10 -6.91
N ASP A 46 -13.62 -15.87 -5.60
CA ASP A 46 -14.83 -15.82 -4.75
C ASP A 46 -15.19 -14.38 -4.37
N ALA A 47 -16.19 -13.82 -5.06
CA ALA A 47 -16.69 -12.46 -4.82
C ALA A 47 -17.17 -12.23 -3.37
N SER A 48 -17.63 -13.27 -2.66
CA SER A 48 -18.15 -13.14 -1.30
C SER A 48 -17.09 -12.78 -0.25
N LYS A 49 -15.82 -12.78 -0.63
CA LYS A 49 -14.71 -12.39 0.25
C LYS A 49 -14.37 -10.91 0.16
N ASP A 50 -14.95 -10.20 -0.80
CA ASP A 50 -14.74 -8.77 -0.98
C ASP A 50 -15.77 -7.95 -0.20
N ASP A 51 -15.40 -6.71 0.14
CA ASP A 51 -16.27 -5.70 0.72
C ASP A 51 -16.24 -4.48 -0.22
N PRO A 52 -17.36 -4.02 -0.76
CA PRO A 52 -17.39 -2.87 -1.65
C PRO A 52 -17.02 -1.55 -0.96
N LEU A 53 -16.91 -1.52 0.37
CA LEU A 53 -16.55 -0.37 1.19
C LEU A 53 -17.31 0.92 0.81
N ASN A 54 -18.62 0.78 0.61
CA ASN A 54 -19.53 1.88 0.24
C ASN A 54 -20.53 2.23 1.35
N GLN A 55 -20.14 2.05 2.61
CA GLN A 55 -20.96 2.26 3.79
C GLN A 55 -21.33 3.73 4.00
N ASP A 56 -22.46 3.93 4.65
CA ASP A 56 -22.95 5.23 5.13
C ASP A 56 -22.62 5.43 6.63
N ASP A 57 -22.90 6.62 7.17
CA ASP A 57 -22.73 6.97 8.59
C ASP A 57 -21.28 6.82 9.12
N ILE A 58 -20.30 7.19 8.31
CA ILE A 58 -18.88 6.97 8.55
C ILE A 58 -18.19 8.05 9.39
N GLY A 59 -18.86 9.11 9.79
CA GLY A 59 -18.29 10.19 10.59
C GLY A 59 -17.69 11.32 9.72
N ALA A 60 -16.85 12.16 10.34
CA ALA A 60 -16.39 13.41 9.73
C ALA A 60 -15.10 13.27 8.89
N ASN A 61 -14.34 12.20 9.07
CA ASN A 61 -13.06 11.99 8.41
C ASN A 61 -13.10 10.75 7.54
N GLU A 62 -12.76 10.89 6.27
CA GLU A 62 -12.77 9.80 5.31
C GLU A 62 -11.48 9.73 4.53
N ILE A 63 -10.98 8.52 4.33
CA ILE A 63 -10.00 8.18 3.30
C ILE A 63 -10.76 7.43 2.20
N LEU A 64 -10.87 8.04 1.03
CA LEU A 64 -11.41 7.42 -0.17
C LEU A 64 -10.26 6.79 -0.96
N VAL A 65 -10.17 5.46 -0.94
CA VAL A 65 -9.19 4.72 -1.73
C VAL A 65 -9.74 4.53 -3.14
N VAL A 66 -9.02 5.03 -4.14
CA VAL A 66 -9.47 5.05 -5.53
C VAL A 66 -8.56 4.17 -6.38
N SER A 67 -9.13 3.15 -6.99
CA SER A 67 -8.45 2.21 -7.88
C SER A 67 -9.06 2.25 -9.27
N PHE A 68 -8.32 1.84 -10.30
CA PHE A 68 -8.91 1.52 -11.60
C PHE A 68 -10.01 0.45 -11.42
N GLY A 69 -9.71 -0.55 -10.62
CA GLY A 69 -10.57 -1.68 -10.35
C GLY A 69 -10.16 -2.93 -11.10
N THR A 70 -10.77 -4.03 -10.73
CA THR A 70 -10.64 -5.31 -11.44
C THR A 70 -11.90 -6.15 -11.28
N SER A 71 -12.24 -6.92 -12.32
CA SER A 71 -13.29 -7.94 -12.27
C SER A 71 -12.79 -9.27 -11.70
N PHE A 72 -11.49 -9.47 -11.55
CA PHE A 72 -10.89 -10.64 -10.91
C PHE A 72 -11.08 -10.58 -9.41
N ASN A 73 -11.92 -11.46 -8.86
CA ASN A 73 -12.36 -11.41 -7.47
C ASN A 73 -11.21 -11.65 -6.49
N ASP A 74 -10.36 -12.66 -6.73
CA ASP A 74 -9.24 -12.94 -5.84
C ASP A 74 -8.20 -11.80 -5.84
N SER A 75 -7.88 -11.24 -7.02
CA SER A 75 -7.00 -10.07 -7.12
C SER A 75 -7.61 -8.83 -6.48
N ARG A 76 -8.93 -8.62 -6.59
CA ARG A 76 -9.61 -7.50 -5.94
C ARG A 76 -9.47 -7.57 -4.42
N VAL A 77 -9.63 -8.75 -3.85
CA VAL A 77 -9.47 -8.99 -2.40
C VAL A 77 -8.00 -8.86 -1.97
N ALA A 78 -7.08 -9.48 -2.70
CA ALA A 78 -5.68 -9.55 -2.29
C ALA A 78 -4.96 -8.22 -2.53
N ASP A 79 -5.10 -7.65 -3.72
CA ASP A 79 -4.36 -6.46 -4.13
C ASP A 79 -5.01 -5.17 -3.60
N ILE A 80 -6.27 -4.91 -4.01
CA ILE A 80 -6.98 -3.67 -3.62
C ILE A 80 -7.33 -3.74 -2.14
N GLY A 81 -7.98 -4.83 -1.72
CA GLY A 81 -8.37 -5.04 -0.33
C GLY A 81 -7.17 -5.07 0.62
N GLY A 82 -6.01 -5.58 0.18
CA GLY A 82 -4.76 -5.55 0.94
C GLY A 82 -4.30 -4.13 1.26
N VAL A 83 -4.28 -3.24 0.25
CA VAL A 83 -3.94 -1.82 0.41
C VAL A 83 -4.95 -1.10 1.30
N GLU A 84 -6.25 -1.26 1.04
CA GLU A 84 -7.33 -0.64 1.82
C GLU A 84 -7.28 -1.03 3.29
N LYS A 85 -7.07 -2.30 3.57
CA LYS A 85 -6.92 -2.83 4.93
C LYS A 85 -5.72 -2.22 5.64
N ALA A 86 -4.56 -2.17 4.97
CA ALA A 86 -3.36 -1.57 5.55
C ALA A 86 -3.56 -0.09 5.88
N ILE A 87 -4.21 0.67 4.98
CA ILE A 87 -4.57 2.08 5.21
C ILE A 87 -5.54 2.22 6.39
N ALA A 88 -6.58 1.39 6.46
CA ALA A 88 -7.56 1.41 7.55
C ALA A 88 -6.92 1.10 8.91
N GLU A 89 -6.09 0.08 8.97
CA GLU A 89 -5.37 -0.31 10.20
C GLU A 89 -4.40 0.79 10.68
N ALA A 90 -3.77 1.49 9.75
CA ALA A 90 -2.83 2.57 10.08
C ALA A 90 -3.49 3.90 10.45
N ASN A 91 -4.79 4.08 10.17
CA ASN A 91 -5.52 5.34 10.35
C ASN A 91 -6.86 5.13 11.07
N PRO A 92 -6.88 4.63 12.32
CA PRO A 92 -8.11 4.23 13.03
C PRO A 92 -9.09 5.39 13.31
N GLY A 93 -8.68 6.64 13.14
CA GLY A 93 -9.53 7.83 13.25
C GLY A 93 -10.22 8.25 11.95
N TRP A 94 -10.03 7.49 10.88
CA TRP A 94 -10.56 7.74 9.55
C TRP A 94 -11.36 6.53 9.07
N SER A 95 -12.50 6.77 8.46
CA SER A 95 -13.23 5.72 7.77
C SER A 95 -12.66 5.52 6.37
N VAL A 96 -12.47 4.27 5.96
CA VAL A 96 -11.97 3.94 4.63
C VAL A 96 -13.11 3.50 3.75
N ARG A 97 -13.26 4.11 2.57
CA ARG A 97 -14.19 3.69 1.52
C ARG A 97 -13.45 3.50 0.20
N ARG A 98 -14.12 2.82 -0.73
CA ARG A 98 -13.61 2.47 -2.05
C ARG A 98 -14.34 3.23 -3.15
N ALA A 99 -13.60 3.61 -4.20
CA ALA A 99 -14.16 3.94 -5.51
C ALA A 99 -13.33 3.29 -6.61
N PHE A 100 -13.99 3.00 -7.74
CA PHE A 100 -13.31 2.61 -8.97
C PHE A 100 -13.46 3.69 -10.04
N THR A 101 -12.43 3.85 -10.89
CA THR A 101 -12.47 4.76 -12.03
C THR A 101 -13.05 4.09 -13.28
N ALA A 102 -12.81 2.77 -13.46
CA ALA A 102 -13.26 2.04 -14.64
C ALA A 102 -14.74 1.64 -14.55
N GLN A 103 -15.63 2.40 -15.17
CA GLN A 103 -17.06 2.11 -15.16
C GLN A 103 -17.40 0.74 -15.78
N ILE A 104 -16.64 0.28 -16.78
CA ILE A 104 -16.81 -1.04 -17.37
C ILE A 104 -16.63 -2.14 -16.33
N ILE A 105 -15.63 -2.03 -15.47
CA ILE A 105 -15.36 -2.97 -14.38
C ILE A 105 -16.48 -2.93 -13.34
N ILE A 106 -16.92 -1.75 -12.94
CA ILE A 106 -18.04 -1.57 -12.00
C ILE A 106 -19.30 -2.28 -12.52
N ASN A 107 -19.65 -2.01 -13.77
CA ASN A 107 -20.84 -2.61 -14.40
C ASN A 107 -20.72 -4.13 -14.53
N HIS A 108 -19.51 -4.61 -14.83
CA HIS A 108 -19.22 -6.03 -14.94
C HIS A 108 -19.41 -6.75 -13.60
N VAL A 109 -18.75 -6.24 -12.54
CA VAL A 109 -18.87 -6.80 -11.19
C VAL A 109 -20.34 -6.77 -10.71
N GLN A 110 -21.05 -5.66 -10.93
CA GLN A 110 -22.45 -5.57 -10.56
C GLN A 110 -23.34 -6.55 -11.33
N ALA A 111 -23.13 -6.71 -12.64
CA ALA A 111 -23.93 -7.61 -13.47
C ALA A 111 -23.66 -9.08 -13.15
N ARG A 112 -22.42 -9.44 -12.79
CA ARG A 112 -22.01 -10.81 -12.50
C ARG A 112 -22.26 -11.21 -11.06
N ASP A 113 -21.79 -10.39 -10.12
CA ASP A 113 -21.75 -10.72 -8.69
C ASP A 113 -22.87 -10.04 -7.90
N GLY A 114 -23.48 -8.97 -8.44
CA GLY A 114 -24.48 -8.15 -7.75
C GLY A 114 -23.88 -7.13 -6.79
N GLU A 115 -22.57 -7.04 -6.75
CA GLU A 115 -21.84 -6.10 -5.91
C GLU A 115 -21.87 -4.67 -6.50
N LYS A 116 -22.16 -3.68 -5.66
CA LYS A 116 -22.23 -2.28 -6.07
C LYS A 116 -21.00 -1.56 -5.55
N ILE A 117 -20.09 -1.26 -6.44
CA ILE A 117 -18.91 -0.45 -6.17
C ILE A 117 -19.19 0.96 -6.69
N ASP A 118 -18.92 1.97 -5.87
CA ASP A 118 -19.10 3.37 -6.27
C ASP A 118 -18.06 3.77 -7.34
N ASN A 119 -18.48 4.52 -8.35
CA ASN A 119 -17.55 5.29 -9.17
C ASN A 119 -17.18 6.61 -8.46
N MET A 120 -16.31 7.42 -9.06
CA MET A 120 -15.83 8.66 -8.43
C MET A 120 -16.97 9.60 -8.04
N ASP A 121 -17.93 9.85 -8.93
CA ASP A 121 -19.06 10.75 -8.64
C ASP A 121 -19.90 10.22 -7.50
N GLN A 122 -20.26 8.94 -7.54
CA GLN A 122 -21.05 8.29 -6.50
C GLN A 122 -20.34 8.32 -5.14
N ALA A 123 -19.05 8.07 -5.12
CA ALA A 123 -18.25 8.08 -3.89
C ALA A 123 -18.14 9.49 -3.29
N LEU A 124 -17.93 10.52 -4.13
CA LEU A 124 -17.86 11.91 -3.70
C LEU A 124 -19.23 12.44 -3.25
N GLU A 125 -20.32 12.12 -3.97
CA GLU A 125 -21.68 12.44 -3.54
C GLU A 125 -22.00 11.78 -2.20
N ARG A 126 -21.69 10.50 -2.03
CA ARG A 126 -21.89 9.77 -0.78
C ARG A 126 -21.06 10.37 0.37
N ALA A 127 -19.83 10.84 0.12
CA ALA A 127 -19.03 11.54 1.13
C ALA A 127 -19.73 12.82 1.62
N VAL A 128 -20.32 13.59 0.68
CA VAL A 128 -21.10 14.79 1.02
C VAL A 128 -22.36 14.43 1.80
N ASP A 129 -23.10 13.41 1.37
CA ASP A 129 -24.33 12.94 2.04
C ASP A 129 -24.06 12.38 3.44
N ASN A 130 -22.95 11.72 3.63
CA ASN A 130 -22.46 11.27 4.95
C ASN A 130 -22.03 12.41 5.87
N GLY A 131 -21.92 13.63 5.36
CA GLY A 131 -21.49 14.80 6.13
C GLY A 131 -19.99 14.81 6.46
N VAL A 132 -19.19 14.16 5.62
CA VAL A 132 -17.72 14.19 5.73
C VAL A 132 -17.25 15.63 5.70
N LYS A 133 -16.30 15.95 6.59
CA LYS A 133 -15.66 17.26 6.70
C LYS A 133 -14.27 17.26 6.10
N ASN A 134 -13.55 16.17 6.33
CA ASN A 134 -12.19 16.04 5.92
C ASN A 134 -12.05 14.80 5.05
N LEU A 135 -11.68 15.01 3.80
CA LEU A 135 -11.53 13.96 2.81
C LEU A 135 -10.05 13.86 2.39
N VAL A 136 -9.50 12.67 2.49
CA VAL A 136 -8.23 12.31 1.85
C VAL A 136 -8.54 11.31 0.75
N VAL A 137 -8.13 11.60 -0.47
CA VAL A 137 -8.26 10.69 -1.59
C VAL A 137 -6.92 10.02 -1.83
N GLN A 138 -6.84 8.69 -1.64
CA GLN A 138 -5.65 7.90 -1.90
C GLN A 138 -5.81 7.14 -3.21
N PRO A 139 -5.18 7.60 -4.31
CA PRO A 139 -5.12 6.81 -5.53
C PRO A 139 -4.22 5.59 -5.34
N THR A 140 -4.67 4.43 -5.80
CA THR A 140 -3.81 3.24 -5.92
C THR A 140 -3.17 3.12 -7.32
N HIS A 141 -3.21 4.20 -8.08
CA HIS A 141 -2.53 4.30 -9.37
C HIS A 141 -1.00 4.15 -9.19
N LEU A 142 -0.36 3.67 -10.24
CA LEU A 142 1.09 3.50 -10.24
C LEU A 142 1.82 4.86 -10.29
N MET A 143 1.30 5.82 -11.07
CA MET A 143 1.95 7.10 -11.37
C MET A 143 0.94 8.22 -11.62
N HIS A 144 1.43 9.45 -11.80
CA HIS A 144 0.67 10.63 -12.24
C HIS A 144 0.30 10.53 -13.73
N GLY A 145 -0.54 9.54 -14.07
CA GLY A 145 -1.02 9.32 -15.44
C GLY A 145 -2.35 10.02 -15.71
N ALA A 146 -2.96 9.73 -16.88
CA ALA A 146 -4.24 10.33 -17.28
C ALA A 146 -5.35 10.07 -16.25
N GLU A 147 -5.45 8.88 -15.70
CA GLU A 147 -6.44 8.52 -14.69
C GLU A 147 -6.25 9.28 -13.37
N TYR A 148 -5.00 9.57 -13.00
CA TYR A 148 -4.71 10.41 -11.85
C TYR A 148 -5.18 11.85 -12.10
N ASP A 149 -4.94 12.39 -13.30
CA ASP A 149 -5.38 13.74 -13.68
C ASP A 149 -6.92 13.84 -13.66
N GLU A 150 -7.62 12.85 -14.20
CA GLU A 150 -9.09 12.77 -14.17
C GLU A 150 -9.63 12.69 -12.73
N LEU A 151 -8.97 11.91 -11.87
CA LEU A 151 -9.30 11.83 -10.44
C LEU A 151 -9.16 13.19 -9.76
N VAL A 152 -8.05 13.89 -10.00
CA VAL A 152 -7.81 15.23 -9.44
C VAL A 152 -8.86 16.23 -9.95
N GLU A 153 -9.24 16.16 -11.21
CA GLU A 153 -10.30 16.99 -11.78
C GLU A 153 -11.65 16.72 -11.08
N ALA A 154 -12.04 15.45 -10.96
CA ALA A 154 -13.27 15.07 -10.26
C ALA A 154 -13.28 15.56 -8.80
N VAL A 155 -12.19 15.37 -8.05
CA VAL A 155 -12.07 15.86 -6.67
C VAL A 155 -12.20 17.38 -6.59
N ASN A 156 -11.60 18.12 -7.55
CA ASN A 156 -11.67 19.59 -7.58
C ASN A 156 -13.09 20.13 -7.76
N GLU A 157 -13.99 19.40 -8.41
CA GLU A 157 -15.39 19.79 -8.54
C GLU A 157 -16.14 19.78 -7.19
N TYR A 158 -15.70 18.94 -6.26
CA TYR A 158 -16.30 18.77 -4.93
C TYR A 158 -15.55 19.49 -3.80
N LYS A 159 -14.40 20.09 -4.04
CA LYS A 159 -13.53 20.66 -2.99
C LYS A 159 -14.24 21.61 -2.02
N ASP A 160 -15.16 22.42 -2.50
CA ASP A 160 -15.91 23.40 -1.70
C ASP A 160 -17.02 22.76 -0.83
N LYS A 161 -17.20 21.44 -0.90
CA LYS A 161 -18.15 20.67 -0.10
C LYS A 161 -17.55 20.19 1.22
N PHE A 162 -16.23 20.21 1.35
CA PHE A 162 -15.48 19.72 2.50
C PHE A 162 -14.76 20.86 3.21
N ASP A 163 -14.49 20.70 4.49
CA ASP A 163 -13.66 21.64 5.26
C ASP A 163 -12.19 21.51 4.82
N SER A 164 -11.76 20.30 4.47
CA SER A 164 -10.48 20.02 3.81
C SER A 164 -10.60 18.85 2.84
N VAL A 165 -9.87 18.91 1.74
CA VAL A 165 -9.70 17.80 0.79
C VAL A 165 -8.27 17.78 0.28
N THR A 166 -7.67 16.59 0.23
CA THR A 166 -6.30 16.37 -0.23
C THR A 166 -6.23 15.09 -1.04
N VAL A 167 -5.52 15.11 -2.16
CA VAL A 167 -5.17 13.92 -2.94
C VAL A 167 -3.75 13.52 -2.57
N ALA A 168 -3.58 12.27 -2.18
CA ALA A 168 -2.28 11.70 -1.86
C ALA A 168 -1.48 11.32 -3.12
N GLU A 169 -0.17 11.11 -2.96
CA GLU A 169 0.70 10.66 -4.03
C GLU A 169 0.34 9.24 -4.51
N PRO A 170 0.45 8.95 -5.82
CA PRO A 170 0.40 7.59 -6.34
C PRO A 170 1.69 6.82 -6.00
N LEU A 171 1.76 5.53 -6.29
CA LEU A 171 2.81 4.63 -5.80
C LEU A 171 4.24 5.09 -6.11
N LEU A 172 4.51 5.56 -7.33
CA LEU A 172 5.84 5.99 -7.76
C LEU A 172 6.18 7.45 -7.41
N GLY A 173 5.26 8.15 -6.71
CA GLY A 173 5.44 9.55 -6.35
C GLY A 173 5.60 10.47 -7.56
N GLU A 174 6.25 11.62 -7.37
CA GLU A 174 6.45 12.61 -8.42
C GLU A 174 7.17 12.05 -9.66
N VAL A 175 6.72 12.52 -10.83
CA VAL A 175 7.38 12.24 -12.10
C VAL A 175 8.60 13.16 -12.23
N GLY A 176 9.79 12.61 -12.45
CA GLY A 176 11.00 13.38 -12.68
C GLY A 176 11.01 14.07 -14.06
N GLU A 177 11.95 14.97 -14.26
CA GLU A 177 12.09 15.74 -15.51
C GLU A 177 12.67 14.91 -16.66
N ASP A 178 13.45 13.88 -16.36
CA ASP A 178 14.07 13.00 -17.33
C ASP A 178 14.16 11.55 -16.82
N THR A 179 14.66 10.65 -17.66
CA THR A 179 14.75 9.20 -17.35
C THR A 179 15.75 8.86 -16.24
N ALA A 180 16.66 9.77 -15.92
CA ALA A 180 17.68 9.58 -14.87
C ALA A 180 17.23 10.15 -13.52
N THR A 181 16.19 10.97 -13.50
CA THR A 181 15.65 11.54 -12.26
C THR A 181 14.77 10.51 -11.56
N VAL A 182 15.24 10.04 -10.41
CA VAL A 182 14.52 9.07 -9.57
C VAL A 182 14.25 9.67 -8.18
N ASN A 183 13.26 9.14 -7.48
CA ASN A 183 12.87 9.58 -6.15
C ASN A 183 12.91 8.41 -5.14
N ALA A 184 12.62 8.69 -3.87
CA ALA A 184 12.64 7.69 -2.82
C ALA A 184 11.58 6.59 -3.02
N ASP A 185 10.41 6.95 -3.59
CA ASP A 185 9.31 6.00 -3.80
C ASP A 185 9.67 4.98 -4.89
N LYS A 186 10.22 5.44 -6.03
CA LYS A 186 10.71 4.55 -7.09
C LYS A 186 11.78 3.58 -6.57
N LYS A 187 12.68 4.07 -5.71
CA LYS A 187 13.68 3.22 -5.07
C LYS A 187 13.05 2.17 -4.17
N ALA A 188 12.15 2.58 -3.29
CA ALA A 188 11.47 1.67 -2.37
C ALA A 188 10.62 0.63 -3.12
N VAL A 189 9.93 1.04 -4.19
CA VAL A 189 9.19 0.12 -5.06
C VAL A 189 10.14 -0.87 -5.74
N ALA A 190 11.25 -0.40 -6.34
CA ALA A 190 12.23 -1.28 -7.01
C ALA A 190 12.78 -2.34 -6.05
N GLU A 191 13.15 -1.95 -4.83
CA GLU A 191 13.63 -2.86 -3.80
C GLU A 191 12.55 -3.87 -3.37
N ALA A 192 11.32 -3.40 -3.12
CA ALA A 192 10.21 -4.23 -2.66
C ALA A 192 9.77 -5.28 -3.69
N ILE A 193 9.55 -4.86 -4.95
CA ILE A 193 9.05 -5.75 -5.99
C ILE A 193 10.10 -6.80 -6.38
N THR A 194 11.38 -6.40 -6.42
CA THR A 194 12.49 -7.32 -6.72
C THR A 194 12.65 -8.34 -5.60
N ALA A 195 12.62 -7.92 -4.33
CA ALA A 195 12.71 -8.83 -3.20
C ALA A 195 11.58 -9.86 -3.19
N GLU A 196 10.33 -9.43 -3.48
CA GLU A 196 9.19 -10.35 -3.52
C GLU A 196 9.26 -11.30 -4.73
N ALA A 197 9.71 -10.83 -5.90
CA ALA A 197 9.88 -11.68 -7.07
C ALA A 197 10.94 -12.78 -6.85
N VAL A 198 12.07 -12.43 -6.23
CA VAL A 198 13.14 -13.36 -5.85
C VAL A 198 12.65 -14.39 -4.85
N LYS A 199 11.94 -13.95 -3.82
CA LYS A 199 11.35 -14.82 -2.78
C LYS A 199 10.33 -15.80 -3.39
N THR A 200 9.44 -15.31 -4.27
CA THR A 200 8.43 -16.15 -4.94
C THR A 200 9.07 -17.18 -5.87
N ALA A 201 10.22 -16.84 -6.47
CA ALA A 201 11.02 -17.75 -7.27
C ALA A 201 11.89 -18.71 -6.45
N GLU A 202 11.79 -18.67 -5.13
CA GLU A 202 12.53 -19.52 -4.17
C GLU A 202 14.07 -19.38 -4.27
N TYR A 203 14.58 -18.20 -4.66
CA TYR A 203 16.00 -17.88 -4.59
C TYR A 203 16.36 -17.18 -3.28
N ASP A 204 17.55 -17.48 -2.76
CA ASP A 204 18.08 -16.86 -1.53
C ASP A 204 18.42 -15.37 -1.72
N SER A 205 18.71 -14.95 -2.96
CA SER A 205 19.02 -13.56 -3.31
C SER A 205 18.89 -13.32 -4.82
N LEU A 206 18.83 -12.04 -5.21
CA LEU A 206 18.85 -11.64 -6.62
C LEU A 206 20.15 -12.10 -7.32
N GLU A 207 21.28 -12.04 -6.63
CA GLU A 207 22.56 -12.51 -7.18
C GLU A 207 22.57 -14.03 -7.40
N ALA A 208 21.95 -14.82 -6.49
CA ALA A 208 21.82 -16.25 -6.71
C ALA A 208 20.96 -16.58 -7.92
N ALA A 209 19.87 -15.85 -8.14
CA ALA A 209 19.06 -15.98 -9.35
C ALA A 209 19.85 -15.59 -10.62
N LYS A 210 20.67 -14.52 -10.56
CA LYS A 210 21.54 -14.07 -11.63
C LYS A 210 22.59 -15.12 -11.99
N GLU A 211 23.24 -15.72 -10.99
CA GLU A 211 24.22 -16.82 -11.18
C GLU A 211 23.57 -18.06 -11.83
N ASP A 212 22.28 -18.31 -11.57
CA ASP A 212 21.51 -19.38 -12.21
C ASP A 212 20.92 -18.98 -13.60
N GLY A 213 21.28 -17.79 -14.10
CA GLY A 213 20.90 -17.29 -15.41
C GLY A 213 19.46 -16.79 -15.52
N VAL A 214 18.85 -16.37 -14.39
CA VAL A 214 17.46 -15.89 -14.33
C VAL A 214 17.40 -14.38 -14.51
N ALA A 215 16.54 -13.91 -15.41
CA ALA A 215 16.09 -12.54 -15.52
C ALA A 215 14.65 -12.40 -14.97
N PHE A 216 14.41 -11.34 -14.22
CA PHE A 216 13.08 -10.91 -13.83
C PHE A 216 12.62 -9.78 -14.74
N VAL A 217 11.45 -9.92 -15.33
CA VAL A 217 10.84 -8.93 -16.20
C VAL A 217 9.55 -8.43 -15.59
N PHE A 218 9.51 -7.17 -15.22
CA PHE A 218 8.33 -6.52 -14.67
C PHE A 218 7.55 -5.83 -15.79
N MET A 219 6.31 -6.28 -16.02
CA MET A 219 5.44 -5.79 -17.08
C MET A 219 4.40 -4.81 -16.53
N GLY A 220 4.53 -3.51 -16.84
CA GLY A 220 3.52 -2.49 -16.60
C GLY A 220 2.49 -2.43 -17.73
N HIS A 221 1.47 -1.57 -17.57
CA HIS A 221 0.48 -1.36 -18.64
C HIS A 221 1.08 -0.60 -19.83
N GLY A 222 1.78 0.48 -19.57
CA GLY A 222 2.17 1.47 -20.57
C GLY A 222 1.12 2.61 -20.64
N THR A 223 1.48 3.71 -21.26
CA THR A 223 0.58 4.85 -21.46
C THR A 223 1.15 5.82 -22.47
N SER A 224 0.30 6.45 -23.28
CA SER A 224 0.67 7.58 -24.15
C SER A 224 0.83 8.89 -23.38
N HIS A 225 0.42 8.94 -22.11
CA HIS A 225 0.59 10.11 -21.24
C HIS A 225 2.05 10.45 -21.00
N THR A 226 2.37 11.71 -20.72
CA THR A 226 3.75 12.17 -20.44
C THR A 226 4.40 11.44 -19.26
N ALA A 227 3.61 10.97 -18.31
CA ALA A 227 4.06 10.17 -17.17
C ALA A 227 4.66 8.80 -17.55
N LYS A 228 4.56 8.35 -18.80
CA LYS A 228 5.21 7.11 -19.30
C LYS A 228 6.70 7.06 -18.99
N ILE A 229 7.35 8.22 -18.83
CA ILE A 229 8.76 8.32 -18.42
C ILE A 229 9.04 7.60 -17.08
N SER A 230 8.03 7.41 -16.23
CA SER A 230 8.17 6.68 -14.98
C SER A 230 8.62 5.22 -15.17
N TYR A 231 8.28 4.58 -16.29
CA TYR A 231 8.78 3.24 -16.62
C TYR A 231 10.28 3.25 -16.91
N SER A 232 10.76 4.23 -17.72
CA SER A 232 12.20 4.41 -17.98
C SER A 232 12.95 4.80 -16.70
N GLN A 233 12.34 5.58 -15.82
CA GLN A 233 12.90 5.91 -14.50
C GLN A 233 12.99 4.67 -13.59
N MET A 234 12.01 3.77 -13.62
CA MET A 234 12.11 2.49 -12.91
C MET A 234 13.25 1.63 -13.43
N ALA A 235 13.45 1.58 -14.75
CA ALA A 235 14.60 0.89 -15.34
C ALA A 235 15.94 1.52 -14.89
N SER A 236 16.03 2.85 -14.89
CA SER A 236 17.19 3.58 -14.34
C SER A 236 17.44 3.27 -12.87
N GLN A 237 16.37 3.22 -12.08
CA GLN A 237 16.46 2.87 -10.66
C GLN A 237 16.96 1.44 -10.44
N MET A 238 16.53 0.47 -11.27
CA MET A 238 17.05 -0.90 -11.19
C MET A 238 18.55 -0.92 -11.49
N ALA A 239 18.99 -0.17 -12.50
CA ALA A 239 20.40 -0.05 -12.84
C ALA A 239 21.22 0.61 -11.71
N ASP A 240 20.73 1.68 -11.10
CA ASP A 240 21.39 2.37 -9.98
C ASP A 240 21.53 1.47 -8.74
N LEU A 241 20.60 0.54 -8.54
CA LEU A 241 20.68 -0.48 -7.49
C LEU A 241 21.59 -1.66 -7.83
N GLY A 242 22.10 -1.73 -9.06
CA GLY A 242 22.92 -2.84 -9.54
C GLY A 242 22.12 -4.11 -9.83
N TYR A 243 20.83 -4.00 -10.12
CA TYR A 243 19.92 -5.10 -10.42
C TYR A 243 19.98 -5.46 -11.90
N ASP A 244 21.16 -5.93 -12.34
CA ASP A 244 21.47 -6.16 -13.77
C ASP A 244 20.58 -7.22 -14.44
N ASN A 245 19.92 -8.07 -13.66
CA ASN A 245 19.02 -9.10 -14.15
C ASN A 245 17.53 -8.75 -13.96
N VAL A 246 17.21 -7.46 -13.80
CA VAL A 246 15.84 -6.96 -13.70
C VAL A 246 15.54 -6.01 -14.85
N PHE A 247 14.44 -6.26 -15.55
CA PHE A 247 14.03 -5.52 -16.75
C PHE A 247 12.63 -4.96 -16.57
N ILE A 248 12.34 -3.83 -17.19
CA ILE A 248 11.03 -3.17 -17.19
C ILE A 248 10.45 -3.20 -18.58
N GLY A 249 9.21 -3.64 -18.71
CA GLY A 249 8.46 -3.60 -19.95
C GLY A 249 7.03 -3.13 -19.75
N THR A 250 6.28 -2.95 -20.86
CA THR A 250 4.88 -2.52 -20.82
C THR A 250 4.07 -3.20 -21.92
N VAL A 251 2.79 -3.50 -21.61
CA VAL A 251 1.84 -4.11 -22.57
C VAL A 251 1.71 -3.25 -23.84
N GLU A 252 1.51 -1.93 -23.65
CA GLU A 252 1.29 -0.99 -24.75
C GLU A 252 2.58 -0.64 -25.52
N GLY A 253 3.76 -1.08 -25.06
CA GLY A 253 5.03 -0.71 -25.66
C GLY A 253 5.32 0.81 -25.60
N GLU A 254 4.84 1.46 -24.57
CA GLU A 254 4.99 2.90 -24.34
C GLU A 254 5.64 3.15 -22.95
N PRO A 255 6.87 3.64 -22.90
CA PRO A 255 7.73 4.06 -24.01
C PRO A 255 8.28 2.89 -24.87
N GLU A 256 8.74 3.17 -26.10
CA GLU A 256 9.11 2.16 -27.12
C GLU A 256 10.14 1.13 -26.66
N GLU A 257 11.09 1.53 -25.82
CA GLU A 257 12.09 0.63 -25.24
C GLU A 257 11.51 -0.42 -24.30
N THR A 258 10.27 -0.24 -23.84
CA THR A 258 9.55 -1.19 -22.95
C THR A 258 8.66 -2.17 -23.70
N ALA A 259 8.61 -2.10 -25.04
CA ALA A 259 7.85 -3.05 -25.85
C ALA A 259 8.40 -4.48 -25.67
N CYS A 260 7.50 -5.49 -25.75
CA CYS A 260 7.86 -6.89 -25.55
C CYS A 260 9.08 -7.33 -26.36
N GLU A 261 9.10 -7.00 -27.64
CA GLU A 261 10.23 -7.33 -28.54
C GLU A 261 11.54 -6.67 -28.09
N SER A 262 11.50 -5.42 -27.66
CA SER A 262 12.66 -4.68 -27.13
C SER A 262 13.21 -5.33 -25.85
N VAL A 263 12.31 -5.76 -24.96
CA VAL A 263 12.69 -6.43 -23.70
C VAL A 263 13.25 -7.83 -23.97
N ILE A 264 12.67 -8.60 -24.89
CA ILE A 264 13.21 -9.91 -25.32
C ILE A 264 14.67 -9.75 -25.78
N GLU A 265 14.93 -8.77 -26.64
CA GLU A 265 16.30 -8.54 -27.16
C GLU A 265 17.25 -8.09 -26.04
N ALA A 266 16.81 -7.21 -25.13
CA ALA A 266 17.62 -6.77 -24.00
C ALA A 266 18.00 -7.91 -23.05
N VAL A 267 17.06 -8.79 -22.70
CA VAL A 267 17.32 -9.97 -21.84
C VAL A 267 18.27 -10.95 -22.53
N LYS A 268 18.09 -11.18 -23.83
CA LYS A 268 18.95 -12.02 -24.66
C LYS A 268 20.39 -11.45 -24.74
N GLU A 269 20.55 -10.16 -25.03
CA GLU A 269 21.84 -9.49 -25.10
C GLU A 269 22.58 -9.52 -23.75
N ALA A 270 21.84 -9.44 -22.63
CA ALA A 270 22.39 -9.59 -21.29
C ALA A 270 22.81 -11.04 -20.97
N GLY A 271 22.42 -12.02 -21.80
CA GLY A 271 22.88 -13.40 -21.74
C GLY A 271 22.08 -14.31 -20.81
N TYR A 272 20.93 -13.87 -20.29
CA TYR A 272 20.06 -14.69 -19.45
C TYR A 272 19.31 -15.74 -20.27
N LYS A 273 19.01 -16.88 -19.65
CA LYS A 273 18.37 -18.02 -20.30
C LYS A 273 17.05 -18.45 -19.66
N LYS A 274 16.79 -18.01 -18.46
CA LYS A 274 15.53 -18.24 -17.74
C LYS A 274 14.87 -16.90 -17.51
N VAL A 275 13.58 -16.83 -17.72
CA VAL A 275 12.81 -15.58 -17.57
C VAL A 275 11.65 -15.79 -16.62
N ILE A 276 11.46 -14.85 -15.70
CA ILE A 276 10.30 -14.78 -14.82
C ILE A 276 9.59 -13.46 -15.10
N LEU A 277 8.37 -13.56 -15.63
CA LEU A 277 7.48 -12.43 -15.90
C LEU A 277 6.66 -12.15 -14.64
N ARG A 278 6.52 -10.88 -14.27
CA ARG A 278 5.68 -10.44 -13.15
C ARG A 278 5.04 -9.08 -13.46
N PRO A 279 3.80 -8.80 -13.03
CA PRO A 279 3.19 -7.49 -13.25
C PRO A 279 3.95 -6.36 -12.51
N LEU A 280 4.14 -5.23 -13.19
CA LEU A 280 4.40 -3.92 -12.58
C LEU A 280 3.09 -3.14 -12.53
N MET A 281 2.10 -3.76 -11.95
CA MET A 281 0.73 -3.25 -11.79
C MET A 281 0.28 -3.49 -10.36
N VAL A 282 -0.44 -2.53 -9.80
CA VAL A 282 -0.94 -2.67 -8.42
C VAL A 282 -1.89 -3.86 -8.30
N VAL A 283 -2.63 -4.13 -9.37
CA VAL A 283 -3.62 -5.22 -9.44
C VAL A 283 -3.26 -6.20 -10.55
N ALA A 284 -3.22 -7.48 -10.23
CA ALA A 284 -3.07 -8.56 -11.21
C ALA A 284 -4.44 -8.93 -11.80
N GLY A 285 -4.95 -8.08 -12.69
CA GLY A 285 -6.21 -8.28 -13.41
C GLY A 285 -6.02 -8.93 -14.78
N ASP A 286 -6.82 -8.48 -15.75
CA ASP A 286 -6.86 -8.99 -17.12
C ASP A 286 -5.48 -9.01 -17.80
N HIS A 287 -4.78 -7.88 -17.78
CA HIS A 287 -3.44 -7.76 -18.38
C HIS A 287 -2.42 -8.77 -17.82
N ALA A 288 -2.48 -9.07 -16.52
CA ALA A 288 -1.57 -10.04 -15.91
C ALA A 288 -1.93 -11.47 -16.28
N ASN A 289 -3.23 -11.78 -16.39
CA ASN A 289 -3.72 -13.11 -16.69
C ASN A 289 -3.66 -13.43 -18.19
N ASN A 290 -4.01 -12.46 -19.04
CA ASN A 290 -4.15 -12.65 -20.46
C ASN A 290 -2.97 -12.10 -21.25
N ASP A 291 -2.65 -10.80 -21.18
CA ASP A 291 -1.56 -10.22 -21.98
C ASP A 291 -0.16 -10.66 -21.51
N MET A 292 0.02 -10.93 -20.21
CA MET A 292 1.30 -11.45 -19.71
C MET A 292 1.38 -12.96 -19.78
N ALA A 293 0.43 -13.67 -19.15
CA ALA A 293 0.53 -15.09 -18.86
C ALA A 293 -0.40 -15.97 -19.70
N GLY A 294 -1.25 -15.38 -20.56
CA GLY A 294 -2.20 -16.10 -21.40
C GLY A 294 -1.54 -17.02 -22.44
N ASP A 295 -2.36 -17.86 -23.05
CA ASP A 295 -1.91 -18.83 -24.06
C ASP A 295 -2.06 -18.31 -25.50
N ASP A 296 -2.56 -17.08 -25.69
CA ASP A 296 -2.65 -16.47 -27.01
C ASP A 296 -1.26 -16.10 -27.56
N ASP A 297 -1.11 -16.14 -28.87
CA ASP A 297 0.19 -15.93 -29.56
C ASP A 297 0.82 -14.55 -29.26
N ASP A 298 0.01 -13.54 -28.89
CA ASP A 298 0.41 -12.18 -28.57
C ASP A 298 0.65 -11.94 -27.07
N SER A 299 0.42 -12.93 -26.21
CA SER A 299 0.82 -12.82 -24.81
C SER A 299 2.34 -12.73 -24.66
N TRP A 300 2.81 -12.04 -23.64
CA TRP A 300 4.24 -11.92 -23.37
C TRP A 300 4.91 -13.28 -23.21
N LYS A 301 4.31 -14.17 -22.43
CA LYS A 301 4.78 -15.55 -22.25
C LYS A 301 4.98 -16.25 -23.61
N SER A 302 3.95 -16.24 -24.47
CA SER A 302 4.00 -16.88 -25.78
C SER A 302 5.05 -16.26 -26.69
N GLN A 303 5.21 -14.92 -26.70
CA GLN A 303 6.25 -14.22 -27.47
C GLN A 303 7.65 -14.57 -26.99
N PHE A 304 7.91 -14.58 -25.67
CA PHE A 304 9.19 -15.01 -25.09
C PHE A 304 9.51 -16.46 -25.47
N GLU A 305 8.55 -17.38 -25.35
CA GLU A 305 8.72 -18.79 -25.75
C GLU A 305 8.95 -18.94 -27.26
N ALA A 306 8.20 -18.18 -28.08
CA ALA A 306 8.31 -18.22 -29.55
C ALA A 306 9.66 -17.69 -30.06
N SER A 307 10.33 -16.82 -29.31
CA SER A 307 11.66 -16.30 -29.64
C SER A 307 12.73 -17.41 -29.69
N LYS A 308 12.54 -18.49 -28.92
CA LYS A 308 13.47 -19.63 -28.76
C LYS A 308 14.86 -19.22 -28.22
N GLU A 309 14.94 -18.09 -27.56
CA GLU A 309 16.17 -17.59 -26.96
C GLU A 309 16.35 -18.05 -25.51
N PHE A 310 15.26 -18.52 -24.87
CA PHE A 310 15.19 -18.84 -23.45
C PHE A 310 14.89 -20.33 -23.23
N ASP A 311 15.47 -20.89 -22.17
CA ASP A 311 15.29 -22.29 -21.74
C ASP A 311 13.97 -22.47 -20.96
N SER A 312 13.55 -21.46 -20.24
CA SER A 312 12.26 -21.42 -19.52
C SER A 312 11.69 -20.01 -19.43
N VAL A 313 10.35 -19.93 -19.45
CA VAL A 313 9.57 -18.71 -19.20
C VAL A 313 8.51 -19.06 -18.16
N GLU A 314 8.54 -18.40 -17.04
CA GLU A 314 7.60 -18.58 -15.93
C GLU A 314 6.88 -17.27 -15.62
N CYS A 315 5.64 -17.35 -15.14
CA CYS A 315 4.83 -16.20 -14.77
C CYS A 315 4.49 -16.23 -13.28
N GLN A 316 4.69 -15.10 -12.62
CA GLN A 316 4.21 -14.86 -11.26
C GLN A 316 3.03 -13.90 -11.35
N ILE A 317 1.81 -14.43 -11.33
CA ILE A 317 0.57 -13.64 -11.44
C ILE A 317 0.18 -13.16 -10.05
N ALA A 318 0.72 -12.00 -9.65
CA ALA A 318 0.44 -11.38 -8.35
C ALA A 318 0.62 -9.87 -8.46
N GLY A 319 -0.34 -9.10 -7.98
CA GLY A 319 -0.29 -7.64 -8.01
C GLY A 319 0.67 -7.05 -6.97
N LEU A 320 1.07 -5.82 -7.18
CA LEU A 320 1.94 -5.12 -6.23
C LEU A 320 1.20 -4.84 -4.91
N GLY A 321 -0.14 -4.76 -4.94
CA GLY A 321 -0.97 -4.51 -3.76
C GLY A 321 -0.91 -5.61 -2.69
N GLU A 322 -0.48 -6.84 -3.04
CA GLU A 322 -0.24 -7.92 -2.08
C GLU A 322 1.04 -7.72 -1.27
N ILE A 323 1.99 -6.92 -1.76
CA ILE A 323 3.31 -6.76 -1.16
C ILE A 323 3.22 -5.81 0.04
N GLU A 324 3.51 -6.32 1.23
CA GLU A 324 3.43 -5.53 2.47
C GLU A 324 4.24 -4.22 2.42
N ALA A 325 5.42 -4.23 1.80
CA ALA A 325 6.23 -3.04 1.63
C ALA A 325 5.56 -1.99 0.74
N ILE A 326 4.82 -2.42 -0.29
CA ILE A 326 4.03 -1.53 -1.16
C ILE A 326 2.81 -0.97 -0.40
N GLN A 327 2.12 -1.80 0.37
CA GLN A 327 1.02 -1.35 1.23
C GLN A 327 1.50 -0.26 2.21
N LYS A 328 2.69 -0.41 2.78
CA LYS A 328 3.30 0.59 3.66
C LYS A 328 3.62 1.90 2.96
N LEU A 329 3.97 1.89 1.67
CA LEU A 329 4.16 3.11 0.89
C LEU A 329 2.84 3.88 0.72
N TYR A 330 1.75 3.20 0.39
CA TYR A 330 0.43 3.84 0.34
C TYR A 330 -0.01 4.37 1.71
N VAL A 331 0.27 3.65 2.78
CA VAL A 331 0.03 4.15 4.15
C VAL A 331 0.83 5.41 4.43
N HIS A 332 2.09 5.48 3.97
CA HIS A 332 2.93 6.66 4.12
C HIS A 332 2.36 7.85 3.34
N HIS A 333 2.04 7.69 2.06
CA HIS A 333 1.43 8.73 1.23
C HIS A 333 0.10 9.23 1.81
N THR A 334 -0.74 8.31 2.31
CA THR A 334 -2.00 8.65 2.99
C THR A 334 -1.73 9.50 4.26
N LYS A 335 -0.75 9.12 5.07
CA LYS A 335 -0.38 9.89 6.29
C LYS A 335 0.15 11.28 5.96
N ASP A 336 0.95 11.41 4.92
CA ASP A 336 1.47 12.71 4.46
C ASP A 336 0.32 13.60 3.96
N ALA A 337 -0.63 13.03 3.23
CA ALA A 337 -1.83 13.74 2.80
C ALA A 337 -2.68 14.19 3.99
N ILE A 338 -2.90 13.35 5.00
CA ILE A 338 -3.57 13.71 6.26
C ILE A 338 -2.83 14.86 6.95
N ALA A 339 -1.51 14.77 7.08
CA ALA A 339 -0.71 15.81 7.73
C ALA A 339 -0.80 17.15 7.00
N SER A 340 -0.91 17.15 5.66
CA SER A 340 -1.03 18.35 4.85
C SER A 340 -2.35 19.10 5.05
N THR A 341 -3.40 18.42 5.54
CA THR A 341 -4.68 19.06 5.88
C THR A 341 -4.59 19.97 7.10
N GLY A 342 -3.50 19.90 7.86
CA GLY A 342 -3.35 20.59 9.14
C GLY A 342 -4.23 19.98 10.25
N LEU A 343 -4.89 18.87 9.97
CA LEU A 343 -5.68 18.13 10.95
C LEU A 343 -4.75 17.24 11.75
N ILE A 344 -4.55 17.62 13.01
CA ILE A 344 -4.06 16.67 14.00
C ILE A 344 -5.25 15.80 14.35
N VAL A 345 -5.40 14.67 13.66
CA VAL A 345 -6.39 13.67 14.07
C VAL A 345 -5.91 13.09 15.37
N ASP A 346 -6.68 13.34 16.41
CA ASP A 346 -6.46 12.73 17.72
C ASP A 346 -6.75 11.21 17.56
N LEU A 347 -5.71 10.44 17.25
CA LEU A 347 -5.78 8.98 17.02
C LEU A 347 -6.33 8.22 18.24
N ALA A 348 -6.44 8.91 19.38
CA ALA A 348 -6.98 8.36 20.62
C ALA A 348 -8.53 8.35 20.68
N ALA A 349 -9.25 9.03 19.78
CA ALA A 349 -10.68 9.27 19.96
C ALA A 349 -11.60 8.13 19.46
N ASN A 350 -11.16 7.21 18.57
CA ASN A 350 -12.03 6.23 17.89
C ASN A 350 -11.53 4.78 17.89
N ALA A 351 -10.57 4.40 18.70
CA ALA A 351 -10.31 2.98 18.94
C ALA A 351 -11.43 2.42 19.84
N GLU A 352 -12.31 1.59 19.29
CA GLU A 352 -13.23 0.77 20.11
C GLU A 352 -12.42 0.03 21.17
N GLY A 353 -12.61 0.40 22.45
CA GLY A 353 -11.92 -0.22 23.60
C GLY A 353 -10.94 0.67 24.35
N THR A 354 -10.58 1.86 23.87
CA THR A 354 -9.86 2.82 24.71
C THR A 354 -10.83 3.45 25.69
N THR A 355 -10.76 3.03 26.94
CA THR A 355 -11.31 3.81 28.04
C THR A 355 -10.70 5.21 27.92
N LYS A 356 -11.54 6.25 27.72
CA LYS A 356 -11.08 7.64 27.74
C LYS A 356 -10.54 7.89 29.15
N LEU A 357 -9.24 7.79 29.32
CA LEU A 357 -8.59 8.21 30.54
C LEU A 357 -8.87 9.70 30.73
N ALA A 358 -9.29 10.09 31.90
CA ALA A 358 -9.41 11.50 32.26
C ALA A 358 -8.03 12.14 32.24
N ASP A 359 -7.97 13.44 32.01
CA ASP A 359 -6.73 14.20 32.18
C ASP A 359 -6.15 13.95 33.57
N GLY A 360 -4.87 13.58 33.63
CA GLY A 360 -4.21 13.20 34.87
C GLY A 360 -2.91 12.46 34.67
N THR A 361 -2.32 12.02 35.75
CA THR A 361 -1.07 11.25 35.76
C THR A 361 -1.34 9.85 36.33
N TYR A 362 -0.81 8.85 35.65
CA TYR A 362 -1.05 7.44 35.97
C TYR A 362 0.29 6.69 36.04
N GLN A 363 0.40 5.74 36.97
CA GLN A 363 1.54 4.82 36.97
C GLN A 363 1.17 3.58 36.16
N VAL A 364 1.90 3.33 35.08
CA VAL A 364 1.62 2.25 34.13
C VAL A 364 2.86 1.48 33.77
N LYS A 365 2.69 0.23 33.35
CA LYS A 365 3.82 -0.60 32.91
C LYS A 365 4.23 -0.24 31.51
N PHE A 366 5.55 -0.05 31.30
CA PHE A 366 6.19 0.04 30.00
C PHE A 366 6.93 -1.27 29.71
N THR A 367 6.70 -1.86 28.54
CA THR A 367 7.32 -3.13 28.14
C THR A 367 8.06 -2.95 26.83
N THR A 368 9.21 -3.62 26.67
CA THR A 368 10.02 -3.62 25.45
C THR A 368 10.22 -5.02 24.93
N ASP A 369 10.47 -5.19 23.65
CA ASP A 369 10.79 -6.45 22.98
C ASP A 369 12.23 -6.93 23.22
N SER A 370 13.07 -6.14 23.85
CA SER A 370 14.49 -6.37 23.96
C SER A 370 14.98 -6.41 25.41
N SER A 371 15.75 -7.45 25.74
CA SER A 371 16.46 -7.57 27.01
C SER A 371 17.65 -6.60 27.15
N MET A 372 17.95 -5.80 26.11
CA MET A 372 19.00 -4.78 26.16
C MET A 372 18.44 -3.34 26.21
N PHE A 373 17.15 -3.19 25.99
CA PHE A 373 16.44 -1.92 26.13
C PHE A 373 15.71 -1.90 27.48
N HIS A 374 16.47 -1.62 28.53
CA HIS A 374 16.00 -1.57 29.91
C HIS A 374 15.39 -0.22 30.24
N VAL A 375 14.15 -0.22 30.72
CA VAL A 375 13.36 0.98 31.02
C VAL A 375 12.78 0.87 32.42
N ASN A 376 12.90 1.94 33.20
CA ASN A 376 12.30 2.07 34.53
C ASN A 376 12.63 0.93 35.50
N GLU A 377 13.84 0.33 35.42
CA GLU A 377 14.23 -0.80 36.28
C GLU A 377 14.14 -0.47 37.77
N ALA A 378 14.54 0.73 38.17
CA ALA A 378 14.42 1.20 39.55
C ALA A 378 12.96 1.26 40.06
N ASN A 379 11.98 1.26 39.14
CA ASN A 379 10.55 1.28 39.45
C ASN A 379 9.79 0.06 38.86
N ASN A 380 10.46 -1.08 38.76
CA ASN A 380 9.88 -2.35 38.29
C ASN A 380 9.22 -2.26 36.88
N GLY A 381 9.72 -1.38 36.01
CA GLY A 381 9.18 -1.14 34.67
C GLY A 381 7.94 -0.22 34.66
N MET A 382 7.60 0.43 35.78
CA MET A 382 6.50 1.39 35.86
C MET A 382 6.99 2.78 35.46
N GLY A 383 6.28 3.39 34.51
CA GLY A 383 6.49 4.77 34.07
C GLY A 383 5.31 5.67 34.42
N GLU A 384 5.56 6.98 34.36
CA GLU A 384 4.53 7.98 34.59
C GLU A 384 3.86 8.38 33.28
N LEU A 385 2.62 7.93 33.08
CA LEU A 385 1.79 8.32 31.94
C LEU A 385 1.02 9.58 32.27
N THR A 386 1.26 10.64 31.55
CA THR A 386 0.48 11.88 31.61
C THR A 386 -0.56 11.90 30.51
N VAL A 387 -1.82 12.11 30.88
CA VAL A 387 -2.93 12.36 29.94
C VAL A 387 -3.32 13.82 30.04
N LYS A 388 -3.29 14.53 28.93
CA LYS A 388 -3.68 15.94 28.84
C LYS A 388 -4.39 16.21 27.51
N ASN A 389 -5.65 16.65 27.59
CA ASN A 389 -6.50 16.92 26.44
C ASN A 389 -6.55 15.70 25.45
N GLY A 390 -6.67 14.49 26.02
CA GLY A 390 -6.72 13.24 25.26
C GLY A 390 -5.36 12.76 24.72
N LYS A 391 -4.28 13.51 24.85
CA LYS A 391 -2.91 13.10 24.47
C LYS A 391 -2.23 12.39 25.63
N MET A 392 -1.55 11.29 25.28
CA MET A 392 -0.81 10.48 26.24
C MET A 392 0.69 10.62 26.00
N THR A 393 1.43 10.85 27.08
CA THR A 393 2.89 10.86 27.06
C THR A 393 3.39 10.09 28.27
N ILE A 394 4.27 9.12 28.08
CA ILE A 394 4.89 8.39 29.18
C ILE A 394 6.31 8.86 29.39
N HIS A 395 6.63 9.21 30.64
CA HIS A 395 8.01 9.45 31.01
C HIS A 395 8.69 8.15 31.39
N ILE A 396 9.83 7.87 30.74
CA ILE A 396 10.65 6.69 30.99
C ILE A 396 12.07 7.09 31.34
N SER A 397 12.66 6.41 32.33
CA SER A 397 14.07 6.54 32.68
C SER A 397 14.84 5.29 32.24
N LEU A 398 15.97 5.47 31.60
CA LEU A 398 16.84 4.40 31.14
C LEU A 398 17.77 3.94 32.29
N THR A 399 18.58 2.91 32.03
CA THR A 399 19.59 2.42 32.97
C THR A 399 20.96 3.03 32.72
N SER A 400 21.09 3.92 31.72
CA SER A 400 22.36 4.55 31.38
C SER A 400 22.18 5.73 30.42
N LYS A 401 23.27 6.41 30.08
CA LYS A 401 23.32 7.47 29.04
C LYS A 401 23.74 6.93 27.65
N LYS A 402 23.61 5.62 27.38
CA LYS A 402 24.06 5.00 26.12
C LYS A 402 23.07 5.16 24.96
N ILE A 403 21.78 5.31 25.23
CA ILE A 403 20.76 5.68 24.26
C ILE A 403 20.63 7.20 24.33
N VAL A 404 20.88 7.84 23.21
CA VAL A 404 21.00 9.32 23.16
C VAL A 404 19.79 10.00 22.58
N ASN A 405 18.99 9.30 21.75
CA ASN A 405 17.72 9.78 21.22
C ASN A 405 16.74 8.63 21.05
N LEU A 406 15.46 8.94 21.05
CA LEU A 406 14.36 8.05 20.67
C LEU A 406 13.55 8.69 19.54
N TYR A 407 12.78 7.86 18.84
CA TYR A 407 11.85 8.30 17.80
C TYR A 407 10.64 7.36 17.80
N GLU A 408 9.42 7.92 17.88
CA GLU A 408 8.19 7.16 17.72
C GLU A 408 8.04 6.78 16.26
N GLY A 409 8.24 5.51 15.93
CA GLY A 409 8.27 4.97 14.58
C GLY A 409 9.53 4.15 14.31
N LEU A 410 9.83 3.92 13.03
CA LEU A 410 10.96 3.10 12.59
C LEU A 410 12.26 3.90 12.49
N ALA A 411 13.38 3.20 12.62
CA ALA A 411 14.74 3.75 12.49
C ALA A 411 14.96 4.48 11.14
N ALA A 412 14.42 3.94 10.06
CA ALA A 412 14.52 4.53 8.72
C ALA A 412 13.80 5.89 8.61
N ASP A 413 12.75 6.10 9.41
CA ASP A 413 12.01 7.36 9.46
C ASP A 413 12.72 8.37 10.36
N ALA A 414 13.30 7.91 11.47
CA ALA A 414 14.09 8.76 12.37
C ALA A 414 15.28 9.45 11.67
N GLU A 415 15.89 8.77 10.70
CA GLU A 415 17.01 9.33 9.92
C GLU A 415 16.59 10.50 9.02
N LYS A 416 15.32 10.48 8.56
CA LYS A 416 14.76 11.49 7.66
C LYS A 416 14.06 12.64 8.40
N ASP A 417 13.50 12.36 9.58
CA ASP A 417 12.67 13.27 10.36
C ASP A 417 13.37 13.73 11.66
N SER A 418 14.46 14.47 11.50
CA SER A 418 15.22 14.98 12.64
C SER A 418 14.45 15.94 13.56
N LYS A 419 13.29 16.46 13.13
CA LYS A 419 12.49 17.41 13.91
C LYS A 419 11.69 16.74 15.03
N ASN A 420 11.27 15.47 14.80
CA ASN A 420 10.46 14.69 15.72
C ASN A 420 11.31 13.71 16.57
N VAL A 421 12.62 13.77 16.45
CA VAL A 421 13.55 13.01 17.30
C VAL A 421 13.46 13.49 18.74
N LEU A 422 13.10 12.57 19.65
CA LEU A 422 12.96 12.82 21.08
C LEU A 422 14.34 13.07 21.70
N GLN A 423 14.45 14.18 22.44
CA GLN A 423 15.67 14.56 23.12
C GLN A 423 15.68 14.03 24.55
N PRO A 424 16.84 13.60 25.07
CA PRO A 424 16.91 13.06 26.42
C PRO A 424 16.72 14.13 27.49
N THR A 425 16.03 13.78 28.57
CA THR A 425 16.10 14.45 29.86
C THR A 425 17.24 13.87 30.70
N SER A 426 17.59 14.50 31.83
CA SER A 426 18.55 13.93 32.78
C SER A 426 17.81 13.56 34.07
N ASP A 427 17.71 12.27 34.31
CA ASP A 427 16.99 11.72 35.46
C ASP A 427 17.95 11.17 36.50
N THR A 428 17.59 11.32 37.80
CA THR A 428 18.27 10.66 38.88
C THR A 428 17.43 9.49 39.37
N VAL A 429 17.85 8.27 39.07
CA VAL A 429 17.16 7.05 39.54
C VAL A 429 17.78 6.55 40.87
N THR A 430 16.92 6.06 41.76
CA THR A 430 17.35 5.48 43.04
C THR A 430 16.97 4.01 43.06
N TYR A 431 17.94 3.14 43.17
CA TYR A 431 17.74 1.69 43.25
C TYR A 431 17.38 1.21 44.65
N SER A 432 16.87 -0.01 44.75
CA SER A 432 16.42 -0.59 46.01
C SER A 432 17.53 -0.77 47.07
N ASP A 433 18.79 -0.80 46.65
CA ASP A 433 19.96 -0.82 47.52
C ASP A 433 20.37 0.57 48.06
N GLY A 434 19.64 1.64 47.65
CA GLY A 434 19.90 3.02 48.03
C GLY A 434 20.96 3.73 47.18
N SER A 435 21.52 3.03 46.17
CA SER A 435 22.40 3.70 45.20
C SER A 435 21.61 4.61 44.27
N THR A 436 22.25 5.71 43.80
CA THR A 436 21.66 6.63 42.84
C THR A 436 22.54 6.77 41.63
N GLU A 437 21.89 6.85 40.45
CA GLU A 437 22.59 7.01 39.17
C GLU A 437 21.89 8.11 38.33
N GLU A 438 22.68 8.90 37.61
CA GLU A 438 22.17 9.87 36.64
C GLU A 438 22.11 9.24 35.27
N VAL A 439 20.92 9.13 34.72
CA VAL A 439 20.60 8.43 33.47
C VAL A 439 19.88 9.36 32.48
N ASN A 440 19.74 8.93 31.22
CA ASN A 440 18.86 9.61 30.29
C ASN A 440 17.40 9.14 30.50
N GLY A 441 16.49 10.12 30.53
CA GLY A 441 15.04 9.90 30.48
C GLY A 441 14.47 10.40 29.16
N PHE A 442 13.23 10.04 28.87
CA PHE A 442 12.52 10.50 27.68
C PHE A 442 11.02 10.62 27.95
N ASP A 443 10.42 11.65 27.37
CA ASP A 443 8.98 11.78 27.26
C ASP A 443 8.53 11.18 25.93
N VAL A 444 7.98 9.98 25.99
CA VAL A 444 7.58 9.18 24.80
C VAL A 444 6.10 9.37 24.56
N PRO A 445 5.68 9.86 23.37
CA PRO A 445 4.28 9.84 22.97
C PRO A 445 3.75 8.41 22.97
N VAL A 446 2.51 8.23 23.44
CA VAL A 446 1.86 6.92 23.50
C VAL A 446 0.65 6.94 22.57
N PRO A 447 0.71 6.28 21.41
CA PRO A 447 -0.39 6.30 20.45
C PRO A 447 -1.61 5.51 20.94
N TYR A 448 -1.40 4.42 21.69
CA TYR A 448 -2.46 3.59 22.26
C TYR A 448 -1.96 2.76 23.44
N LEU A 449 -2.88 2.28 24.27
CA LEU A 449 -2.61 1.39 25.40
C LEU A 449 -2.84 -0.07 25.02
N ASP A 450 -2.18 -0.98 25.74
CA ASP A 450 -2.31 -2.45 25.62
C ASP A 450 -2.00 -3.02 24.22
N LYS A 451 -1.35 -2.23 23.37
CA LYS A 451 -0.86 -2.63 22.04
C LYS A 451 0.61 -2.29 21.87
N GLU A 452 1.31 -3.06 21.04
CA GLU A 452 2.71 -2.76 20.67
C GLU A 452 2.75 -1.68 19.59
N PHE A 453 3.71 -0.74 19.73
CA PHE A 453 4.04 0.27 18.73
C PHE A 453 5.55 0.36 18.51
N ASP A 454 5.95 0.95 17.39
CA ASP A 454 7.35 1.08 17.02
C ASP A 454 8.00 2.26 17.76
N LEU A 455 9.18 2.02 18.32
CA LEU A 455 10.01 3.02 18.97
C LEU A 455 11.48 2.78 18.60
N ALA A 456 12.01 3.60 17.71
CA ALA A 456 13.43 3.51 17.34
C ALA A 456 14.31 4.19 18.37
N LEU A 457 15.50 3.64 18.61
CA LEU A 457 16.49 4.19 19.52
C LEU A 457 17.84 4.45 18.82
N LEU A 458 18.48 5.56 19.17
CA LEU A 458 19.82 5.92 18.71
C LEU A 458 20.84 5.68 19.81
N GLY A 459 21.81 4.83 19.54
CA GLY A 459 22.92 4.60 20.45
C GLY A 459 24.07 5.62 20.28
N THR A 460 24.98 5.68 21.24
CA THR A 460 26.17 6.55 21.21
C THR A 460 27.10 6.32 20.02
N LYS A 461 26.94 5.22 19.29
CA LYS A 461 27.68 4.92 18.05
C LYS A 461 27.07 5.53 16.79
N GLY A 462 25.92 6.22 16.92
CA GLY A 462 25.24 6.87 15.80
C GLY A 462 24.42 5.90 14.93
N THR A 463 24.07 4.73 15.45
CA THR A 463 23.23 3.74 14.74
C THR A 463 21.85 3.72 15.37
N TRP A 464 20.80 3.79 14.55
CA TRP A 464 19.41 3.59 14.91
C TRP A 464 19.06 2.10 14.95
N TYR A 465 18.18 1.71 15.86
CA TYR A 465 17.70 0.34 16.04
C TYR A 465 16.18 0.38 16.25
N ASP A 466 15.46 -0.52 15.58
CA ASP A 466 14.01 -0.68 15.72
C ASP A 466 13.67 -1.53 16.95
N HIS A 467 12.65 -1.13 17.68
CA HIS A 467 12.08 -1.86 18.81
C HIS A 467 10.56 -1.78 18.81
N LYS A 468 9.92 -2.80 19.34
CA LYS A 468 8.51 -2.83 19.69
C LYS A 468 8.34 -2.58 21.18
N VAL A 469 7.47 -1.66 21.52
CA VAL A 469 7.18 -1.32 22.92
C VAL A 469 5.69 -1.28 23.15
N SER A 470 5.25 -1.44 24.41
CA SER A 470 3.85 -1.29 24.79
C SER A 470 3.69 -0.61 26.13
N VAL A 471 2.58 0.07 26.31
CA VAL A 471 2.15 0.74 27.53
C VAL A 471 0.84 0.14 28.00
N ALA A 472 0.82 -0.38 29.23
CA ALA A 472 -0.39 -0.98 29.79
C ALA A 472 -1.41 0.08 30.21
N SER A 473 -2.71 -0.26 30.16
CA SER A 473 -3.76 0.55 30.75
C SER A 473 -3.57 0.68 32.27
N PRO A 474 -3.87 1.85 32.88
CA PRO A 474 -3.90 2.00 34.32
C PRO A 474 -4.90 1.04 34.97
N GLN A 475 -4.52 0.44 36.06
CA GLN A 475 -5.40 -0.44 36.85
C GLN A 475 -6.30 0.36 37.80
#